data_bcf914cbdeb61ef0659a035e1c8e6fee
#
_entry.id   bcf914cbdeb61ef0659a035e1c8e6fee
#
_cell.length_a   1.000
_cell.length_b   1.000
_cell.length_c   1.000
_cell.angle_alpha   90.00
_cell.angle_beta   90.00
_cell.angle_gamma   90.00
#
_symmetry.space_group_name_H-M   'P 1'
#
loop_
_entity.id
_entity.type
_entity.pdbx_description
1 polymer ?
#
loop_
_entity_poly.entity_id
_entity_poly.type
_entity_poly.pdbx_seq_one_letter_code
_entity_poly.pdbx_strand_id
1 'polypeptide(L)'
;MKASISYTTSPLLASKTPVWRSKFIVAALVLGFFALAVRAVDIQVVNNDFFKRQGELRFVRTLDLPANRGQILDRNGLILASSVIAPSVWATPEDVDISEANLVKLAKLLDMPTAELSKKLNNDDKSFVWLKRQVDVNRAKQIESLGIKGVYLRNEYKRIYPEGDAASSLMGFANVDGKGLGGIELAFNDDLSGRTGSRKVIKDRLGHVVENVGEQFLPVAGKDMQLSIDSKIQFFAFQKLRDAVLEYKAKSGSVVVLDVATGEVLALANYPVAASNKQSNLNGAQLRNRALTDTFEPGSTMKPFTAALALEKGFVKPETVIQTAPGRITIGGATITDAHPHDALTVSQVIQKSSNVGIVKMAMQMQASEMWTMFDQVGFGQKPQLTFPGMATGRVRPFKSWRPVEQATMSYGYGMSCSLVQLAHAYTVFARDGDMIPMTLVKRDTVAISQSVFSPKTASSIRSMLQLASGDGGTAPKAQTMGYSVGGKTGTAHVLEGKAYANKKYRGFYVGMAPIEKPRVVVAVMIDEPSNGKYFGGDVAVPVFSETVQQSLRILGVQPDLSVKPQMVAKAVEESF
;
A
#
# COMPACT_ATOMS: atom_id res chain seq x y z
N MET A 1 23.24 -85.02 -56.96
CA MET A 1 22.48 -85.77 -55.96
C MET A 1 22.01 -84.78 -54.87
N LYS A 2 20.72 -84.45 -54.88
CA LYS A 2 20.11 -83.66 -53.78
C LYS A 2 19.59 -84.58 -52.71
N ALA A 3 20.19 -84.57 -51.53
CA ALA A 3 19.67 -85.34 -50.39
C ALA A 3 18.47 -84.57 -49.82
N SER A 4 17.28 -85.19 -49.94
CA SER A 4 16.08 -84.73 -49.27
C SER A 4 16.15 -85.08 -47.76
N ILE A 5 16.19 -84.12 -46.88
CA ILE A 5 16.11 -84.34 -45.47
C ILE A 5 14.64 -84.55 -45.10
N SER A 6 14.33 -85.82 -44.80
CA SER A 6 13.00 -86.21 -44.29
C SER A 6 12.86 -85.81 -42.80
N TYR A 7 11.98 -84.91 -42.49
CA TYR A 7 11.67 -84.44 -41.07
C TYR A 7 10.70 -85.39 -40.33
N THR A 8 10.43 -86.60 -40.84
CA THR A 8 9.35 -87.46 -40.31
C THR A 8 9.77 -88.46 -39.22
N THR A 9 11.01 -88.42 -38.71
CA THR A 9 11.49 -89.44 -37.75
C THR A 9 11.85 -88.95 -36.39
N SER A 10 11.19 -87.88 -35.89
CA SER A 10 11.30 -87.48 -34.48
C SER A 10 10.37 -88.36 -33.61
N PRO A 11 10.90 -89.10 -32.63
CA PRO A 11 10.05 -89.91 -31.71
C PRO A 11 8.98 -89.09 -30.96
N LEU A 12 9.17 -87.80 -30.88
CA LEU A 12 8.18 -86.86 -30.25
C LEU A 12 6.97 -86.59 -31.16
N LEU A 13 7.08 -86.79 -32.48
CA LEU A 13 5.97 -86.63 -33.44
C LEU A 13 5.19 -87.95 -33.67
N ALA A 14 5.72 -89.09 -33.21
CA ALA A 14 5.06 -90.39 -33.36
C ALA A 14 4.07 -90.67 -32.16
N SER A 15 4.06 -89.93 -31.10
CA SER A 15 3.11 -90.10 -30.03
C SER A 15 1.78 -89.47 -30.43
N LYS A 16 0.83 -90.28 -30.90
CA LYS A 16 -0.56 -89.82 -31.09
C LYS A 16 -1.12 -89.43 -29.70
N THR A 17 -1.18 -88.12 -29.42
CA THR A 17 -1.88 -87.69 -28.24
C THR A 17 -3.35 -88.17 -28.29
N PRO A 18 -3.93 -88.70 -27.19
CA PRO A 18 -5.33 -89.11 -27.19
C PRO A 18 -6.22 -87.99 -27.70
N VAL A 19 -7.14 -88.26 -28.60
CA VAL A 19 -7.98 -87.23 -29.30
C VAL A 19 -8.74 -86.34 -28.30
N TRP A 20 -9.02 -86.88 -27.08
CA TRP A 20 -9.68 -86.10 -26.06
C TRP A 20 -8.79 -84.94 -25.51
N ARG A 21 -7.47 -85.13 -25.45
CA ARG A 21 -6.52 -84.05 -25.01
C ARG A 21 -6.46 -82.87 -25.98
N SER A 22 -6.42 -83.18 -27.30
CA SER A 22 -6.45 -82.12 -28.30
C SER A 22 -7.81 -81.40 -28.32
N LYS A 23 -8.91 -82.12 -28.16
CA LYS A 23 -10.25 -81.51 -28.00
C LYS A 23 -10.36 -80.68 -26.73
N PHE A 24 -9.74 -81.10 -25.61
CA PHE A 24 -9.71 -80.34 -24.37
C PHE A 24 -8.92 -79.05 -24.52
N ILE A 25 -7.74 -79.09 -25.17
CA ILE A 25 -6.92 -77.88 -25.44
C ILE A 25 -7.70 -76.93 -26.33
N VAL A 26 -8.33 -77.40 -27.41
CA VAL A 26 -9.15 -76.57 -28.30
C VAL A 26 -10.33 -75.95 -27.52
N ALA A 27 -11.02 -76.74 -26.70
CA ALA A 27 -12.13 -76.24 -25.88
C ALA A 27 -11.66 -75.18 -24.86
N ALA A 28 -10.51 -75.41 -24.21
CA ALA A 28 -9.93 -74.45 -23.30
C ALA A 28 -9.52 -73.13 -24.00
N LEU A 29 -8.95 -73.23 -25.21
CA LEU A 29 -8.61 -72.04 -26.05
C LEU A 29 -9.89 -71.29 -26.46
N VAL A 30 -10.93 -71.99 -26.94
CA VAL A 30 -12.20 -71.37 -27.32
C VAL A 30 -12.87 -70.70 -26.11
N LEU A 31 -12.85 -71.34 -24.93
CA LEU A 31 -13.34 -70.73 -23.72
C LEU A 31 -12.54 -69.51 -23.28
N GLY A 32 -11.20 -69.57 -23.43
CA GLY A 32 -10.32 -68.43 -23.18
C GLY A 32 -10.60 -67.25 -24.14
N PHE A 33 -10.72 -67.52 -25.45
CA PHE A 33 -11.10 -66.47 -26.40
C PHE A 33 -12.51 -65.94 -26.14
N PHE A 34 -13.46 -66.76 -25.77
CA PHE A 34 -14.80 -66.32 -25.43
C PHE A 34 -14.79 -65.41 -24.19
N ALA A 35 -14.06 -65.81 -23.14
CA ALA A 35 -13.88 -64.94 -21.94
C ALA A 35 -13.22 -63.63 -22.29
N LEU A 36 -12.21 -63.59 -23.17
CA LEU A 36 -11.58 -62.36 -23.66
C LEU A 36 -12.57 -61.50 -24.48
N ALA A 37 -13.41 -62.14 -25.31
CA ALA A 37 -14.42 -61.44 -26.10
C ALA A 37 -15.48 -60.79 -25.20
N VAL A 38 -15.97 -61.55 -24.20
CA VAL A 38 -16.91 -61.04 -23.16
C VAL A 38 -16.27 -59.87 -22.41
N ARG A 39 -15.01 -60.00 -22.01
CA ARG A 39 -14.28 -58.91 -21.34
C ARG A 39 -14.06 -57.69 -22.22
N ALA A 40 -13.80 -57.90 -23.49
CA ALA A 40 -13.69 -56.82 -24.46
C ALA A 40 -15.02 -56.05 -24.61
N VAL A 41 -16.14 -56.77 -24.71
CA VAL A 41 -17.48 -56.16 -24.74
C VAL A 41 -17.78 -55.41 -23.43
N ASP A 42 -17.46 -55.99 -22.27
CA ASP A 42 -17.61 -55.34 -20.99
C ASP A 42 -16.85 -54.01 -20.91
N ILE A 43 -15.58 -53.99 -21.31
CA ILE A 43 -14.73 -52.79 -21.28
C ILE A 43 -15.14 -51.77 -22.34
N GLN A 44 -15.47 -52.21 -23.57
CA GLN A 44 -15.66 -51.27 -24.70
C GLN A 44 -17.11 -50.84 -24.88
N VAL A 45 -18.09 -51.58 -24.39
CA VAL A 45 -19.52 -51.30 -24.59
C VAL A 45 -20.23 -51.05 -23.24
N VAL A 46 -20.16 -51.97 -22.29
CA VAL A 46 -20.94 -51.92 -21.07
C VAL A 46 -20.37 -50.89 -20.08
N ASN A 47 -19.08 -50.94 -19.83
CA ASN A 47 -18.40 -50.07 -18.83
C ASN A 47 -17.47 -49.06 -19.49
N ASN A 48 -17.70 -48.69 -20.76
CA ASN A 48 -16.87 -47.80 -21.53
C ASN A 48 -16.66 -46.43 -20.81
N ASP A 49 -17.75 -45.85 -20.31
CA ASP A 49 -17.69 -44.53 -19.63
C ASP A 49 -16.88 -44.60 -18.32
N PHE A 50 -16.96 -45.72 -17.60
CA PHE A 50 -16.17 -45.94 -16.38
C PHE A 50 -14.67 -46.00 -16.73
N PHE A 51 -14.28 -46.80 -17.71
CA PHE A 51 -12.88 -46.94 -18.08
C PHE A 51 -12.31 -45.69 -18.78
N LYS A 52 -13.12 -44.96 -19.56
CA LYS A 52 -12.75 -43.63 -20.10
C LYS A 52 -12.47 -42.63 -18.97
N ARG A 53 -13.38 -42.51 -17.97
CA ARG A 53 -13.17 -41.65 -16.80
C ARG A 53 -11.91 -42.04 -16.02
N GLN A 54 -11.65 -43.33 -15.82
CA GLN A 54 -10.41 -43.77 -15.17
C GLN A 54 -9.14 -43.41 -15.96
N GLY A 55 -9.20 -43.51 -17.30
CA GLY A 55 -8.15 -43.05 -18.18
C GLY A 55 -7.96 -41.53 -18.10
N GLU A 56 -9.06 -40.76 -18.18
CA GLU A 56 -9.03 -39.31 -18.06
C GLU A 56 -8.42 -38.85 -16.72
N LEU A 57 -8.80 -39.46 -15.61
CA LEU A 57 -8.23 -39.14 -14.30
C LEU A 57 -6.72 -39.39 -14.21
N ARG A 58 -6.17 -40.27 -15.02
CA ARG A 58 -4.73 -40.59 -15.04
C ARG A 58 -3.93 -39.63 -15.93
N PHE A 59 -4.44 -39.23 -17.08
CA PHE A 59 -3.69 -38.54 -18.12
C PHE A 59 -4.14 -37.10 -18.36
N VAL A 60 -5.42 -36.78 -18.09
CA VAL A 60 -5.94 -35.42 -18.25
C VAL A 60 -5.55 -34.56 -17.05
N ARG A 61 -4.97 -33.41 -17.31
CA ARG A 61 -4.64 -32.39 -16.31
C ARG A 61 -5.24 -31.07 -16.74
N THR A 62 -5.78 -30.33 -15.76
CA THR A 62 -6.16 -28.94 -15.99
C THR A 62 -4.94 -28.08 -15.76
N LEU A 63 -4.56 -27.30 -16.77
CA LEU A 63 -3.53 -26.29 -16.69
C LEU A 63 -4.19 -24.94 -16.50
N ASP A 64 -3.82 -24.24 -15.42
CA ASP A 64 -4.24 -22.88 -15.18
C ASP A 64 -3.49 -21.94 -16.14
N LEU A 65 -4.25 -21.03 -16.75
CA LEU A 65 -3.75 -19.96 -17.59
C LEU A 65 -3.83 -18.66 -16.75
N PRO A 66 -2.71 -18.18 -16.22
CA PRO A 66 -2.74 -17.01 -15.34
C PRO A 66 -3.25 -15.79 -16.09
N ALA A 67 -4.14 -15.04 -15.45
CA ALA A 67 -4.59 -13.74 -15.93
C ALA A 67 -3.50 -12.69 -15.73
N ASN A 68 -3.41 -11.74 -16.66
CA ASN A 68 -2.60 -10.54 -16.44
C ASN A 68 -3.29 -9.66 -15.40
N ARG A 69 -2.54 -9.27 -14.35
CA ARG A 69 -3.04 -8.38 -13.32
C ARG A 69 -3.12 -6.95 -13.85
N GLY A 70 -4.26 -6.26 -13.63
CA GLY A 70 -4.52 -4.90 -14.08
C GLY A 70 -3.42 -3.93 -13.66
N GLN A 71 -3.18 -2.91 -14.45
CA GLN A 71 -2.22 -1.84 -14.15
C GLN A 71 -2.78 -0.92 -13.07
N ILE A 72 -1.88 -0.31 -12.31
CA ILE A 72 -2.21 0.78 -11.41
C ILE A 72 -1.52 2.03 -11.96
N LEU A 73 -2.32 3.05 -12.21
CA LEU A 73 -1.88 4.30 -12.81
C LEU A 73 -2.03 5.44 -11.80
N ASP A 74 -1.18 6.44 -11.90
CA ASP A 74 -1.37 7.71 -11.19
C ASP A 74 -2.51 8.53 -11.83
N ARG A 75 -2.83 9.70 -11.27
CA ARG A 75 -3.89 10.57 -11.78
C ARG A 75 -3.65 11.08 -13.21
N ASN A 76 -2.41 11.05 -13.69
CA ASN A 76 -1.99 11.53 -15.02
C ASN A 76 -1.78 10.38 -16.02
N GLY A 77 -2.04 9.13 -15.61
CA GLY A 77 -1.84 7.93 -16.43
C GLY A 77 -0.43 7.35 -16.38
N LEU A 78 0.45 7.81 -15.48
CA LEU A 78 1.77 7.20 -15.28
C LEU A 78 1.65 5.87 -14.53
N ILE A 79 2.45 4.88 -14.93
CA ILE A 79 2.39 3.53 -14.35
C ILE A 79 3.03 3.51 -12.96
N LEU A 80 2.23 3.19 -11.95
CA LEU A 80 2.66 2.93 -10.57
C LEU A 80 2.91 1.45 -10.31
N ALA A 81 2.15 0.56 -10.97
CA ALA A 81 2.38 -0.88 -10.95
C ALA A 81 1.94 -1.53 -12.26
N SER A 82 2.76 -2.44 -12.79
CA SER A 82 2.46 -3.20 -14.00
C SER A 82 2.99 -4.62 -13.87
N SER A 83 2.47 -5.53 -14.70
CA SER A 83 2.93 -6.91 -14.77
C SER A 83 3.71 -7.11 -16.07
N VAL A 84 4.91 -7.66 -15.98
CA VAL A 84 5.76 -8.02 -17.11
C VAL A 84 5.91 -9.55 -17.19
N ILE A 85 6.07 -10.08 -18.39
CA ILE A 85 6.36 -11.50 -18.57
C ILE A 85 7.76 -11.78 -18.00
N ALA A 86 7.83 -12.78 -17.11
CA ALA A 86 9.08 -13.25 -16.53
C ALA A 86 9.09 -14.78 -16.55
N PRO A 87 10.11 -15.41 -17.19
CA PRO A 87 10.22 -16.86 -17.21
C PRO A 87 10.49 -17.42 -15.81
N SER A 88 9.92 -18.58 -15.52
CA SER A 88 10.19 -19.37 -14.33
C SER A 88 10.80 -20.70 -14.73
N VAL A 89 11.81 -21.13 -14.00
CA VAL A 89 12.58 -22.36 -14.24
C VAL A 89 12.04 -23.45 -13.35
N TRP A 90 11.68 -24.58 -13.95
CA TRP A 90 11.21 -25.76 -13.23
C TRP A 90 11.89 -27.02 -13.79
N ALA A 91 11.85 -28.10 -13.04
CA ALA A 91 12.44 -29.36 -13.44
C ALA A 91 11.50 -30.54 -13.13
N THR A 92 11.65 -31.59 -13.95
CA THR A 92 11.16 -32.94 -13.66
C THR A 92 12.35 -33.75 -13.13
N PRO A 93 12.53 -33.94 -11.82
CA PRO A 93 13.72 -34.57 -11.26
C PRO A 93 14.08 -35.93 -11.87
N GLU A 94 13.08 -36.78 -12.11
CA GLU A 94 13.26 -38.11 -12.75
C GLU A 94 13.91 -38.04 -14.14
N ASP A 95 13.76 -36.93 -14.86
CA ASP A 95 14.24 -36.75 -16.24
C ASP A 95 15.53 -35.96 -16.36
N VAL A 96 16.01 -35.40 -15.22
CA VAL A 96 17.19 -34.53 -15.24
C VAL A 96 18.46 -35.34 -15.51
N ASP A 97 19.06 -35.03 -16.68
CA ASP A 97 20.40 -35.50 -17.02
C ASP A 97 21.34 -34.28 -17.09
N ILE A 98 22.16 -34.11 -16.05
CA ILE A 98 23.00 -32.92 -15.88
C ILE A 98 24.44 -33.29 -15.49
N SER A 99 25.41 -32.79 -16.25
CA SER A 99 26.82 -32.90 -15.85
C SER A 99 27.15 -31.97 -14.70
N GLU A 100 28.16 -32.30 -13.90
CA GLU A 100 28.62 -31.49 -12.76
C GLU A 100 28.96 -30.06 -13.20
N ALA A 101 29.60 -29.89 -14.35
CA ALA A 101 29.90 -28.58 -14.93
C ALA A 101 28.65 -27.74 -15.23
N ASN A 102 27.59 -28.37 -15.76
CA ASN A 102 26.31 -27.70 -16.04
C ASN A 102 25.53 -27.44 -14.75
N LEU A 103 25.62 -28.30 -13.76
CA LEU A 103 25.02 -28.09 -12.44
C LEU A 103 25.57 -26.81 -11.79
N VAL A 104 26.90 -26.62 -11.82
CA VAL A 104 27.54 -25.40 -11.30
C VAL A 104 27.12 -24.16 -12.10
N LYS A 105 27.06 -24.25 -13.44
CA LYS A 105 26.61 -23.13 -14.28
C LYS A 105 25.15 -22.78 -14.02
N LEU A 106 24.26 -23.78 -13.93
CA LEU A 106 22.84 -23.58 -13.65
C LEU A 106 22.65 -22.97 -12.26
N ALA A 107 23.35 -23.44 -11.23
CA ALA A 107 23.32 -22.89 -9.88
C ALA A 107 23.70 -21.41 -9.86
N LYS A 108 24.76 -21.03 -10.61
CA LYS A 108 25.19 -19.64 -10.75
C LYS A 108 24.13 -18.78 -11.46
N LEU A 109 23.51 -19.26 -12.53
CA LEU A 109 22.45 -18.54 -13.26
C LEU A 109 21.19 -18.39 -12.42
N LEU A 110 20.87 -19.39 -11.60
CA LEU A 110 19.75 -19.36 -10.67
C LEU A 110 20.04 -18.56 -9.39
N ASP A 111 21.30 -18.12 -9.20
CA ASP A 111 21.74 -17.44 -7.96
C ASP A 111 21.34 -18.28 -6.72
N MET A 112 21.78 -19.55 -6.73
CA MET A 112 21.43 -20.56 -5.74
C MET A 112 22.66 -21.41 -5.41
N PRO A 113 22.87 -21.84 -4.16
CA PRO A 113 23.93 -22.77 -3.81
C PRO A 113 23.79 -24.10 -4.56
N THR A 114 24.90 -24.62 -5.09
CA THR A 114 24.90 -25.89 -5.86
C THR A 114 24.32 -27.05 -5.05
N ALA A 115 24.58 -27.10 -3.74
CA ALA A 115 24.03 -28.12 -2.85
C ALA A 115 22.49 -28.06 -2.73
N GLU A 116 21.91 -26.85 -2.71
CA GLU A 116 20.45 -26.66 -2.71
C GLU A 116 19.84 -27.08 -4.03
N LEU A 117 20.46 -26.71 -5.15
CA LEU A 117 20.03 -27.12 -6.48
C LEU A 117 20.08 -28.64 -6.62
N SER A 118 21.18 -29.28 -6.22
CA SER A 118 21.33 -30.73 -6.25
C SER A 118 20.24 -31.43 -5.43
N LYS A 119 19.93 -30.91 -4.22
CA LYS A 119 18.86 -31.44 -3.39
C LYS A 119 17.48 -31.34 -4.05
N LYS A 120 17.22 -30.26 -4.80
CA LYS A 120 15.95 -30.09 -5.53
C LYS A 120 15.85 -31.04 -6.73
N LEU A 121 16.95 -31.30 -7.41
CA LEU A 121 17.01 -32.15 -8.59
C LEU A 121 17.06 -33.67 -8.25
N ASN A 122 17.57 -34.05 -7.07
CA ASN A 122 17.62 -35.44 -6.61
C ASN A 122 16.38 -35.87 -5.80
N ASN A 123 15.26 -35.19 -5.98
CA ASN A 123 14.00 -35.52 -5.28
C ASN A 123 13.11 -36.37 -6.21
N ASP A 124 13.44 -37.65 -6.35
CA ASP A 124 12.81 -38.59 -7.29
C ASP A 124 11.30 -38.83 -7.01
N ASP A 125 10.81 -38.46 -5.84
CA ASP A 125 9.38 -38.57 -5.51
C ASP A 125 8.50 -37.49 -6.15
N LYS A 126 9.10 -36.50 -6.82
CA LYS A 126 8.39 -35.35 -7.39
C LYS A 126 8.53 -35.28 -8.92
N SER A 127 7.42 -35.33 -9.60
CA SER A 127 7.34 -35.10 -11.05
C SER A 127 7.47 -33.62 -11.46
N PHE A 128 7.51 -32.69 -10.49
CA PHE A 128 7.60 -31.25 -10.74
C PHE A 128 8.22 -30.53 -9.54
N VAL A 129 9.27 -29.72 -9.82
CA VAL A 129 9.93 -28.88 -8.81
C VAL A 129 10.25 -27.51 -9.41
N TRP A 130 9.81 -26.43 -8.75
CA TRP A 130 10.30 -25.09 -9.06
C TRP A 130 11.76 -24.93 -8.64
N LEU A 131 12.63 -24.63 -9.60
CA LEU A 131 14.02 -24.28 -9.32
C LEU A 131 14.11 -22.81 -8.91
N LYS A 132 13.65 -21.90 -9.78
CA LYS A 132 13.51 -20.48 -9.47
C LYS A 132 12.39 -19.85 -10.30
N ARG A 133 11.54 -19.07 -9.64
CA ARG A 133 10.45 -18.37 -10.31
C ARG A 133 10.87 -16.95 -10.69
N GLN A 134 10.28 -16.44 -11.79
CA GLN A 134 10.38 -15.04 -12.22
C GLN A 134 11.83 -14.57 -12.41
N VAL A 135 12.63 -15.36 -13.11
CA VAL A 135 14.02 -15.02 -13.45
C VAL A 135 14.07 -13.94 -14.54
N ASP A 136 15.20 -13.26 -14.63
CA ASP A 136 15.46 -12.32 -15.72
C ASP A 136 15.43 -13.01 -17.09
N VAL A 137 14.89 -12.33 -18.12
CA VAL A 137 14.72 -12.90 -19.46
C VAL A 137 16.06 -13.32 -20.08
N ASN A 138 17.13 -12.55 -19.86
CA ASN A 138 18.45 -12.89 -20.40
C ASN A 138 19.03 -14.11 -19.69
N ARG A 139 18.85 -14.22 -18.37
CA ARG A 139 19.24 -15.41 -17.59
C ARG A 139 18.44 -16.65 -18.04
N ALA A 140 17.14 -16.50 -18.30
CA ALA A 140 16.32 -17.60 -18.81
C ALA A 140 16.82 -18.12 -20.16
N LYS A 141 17.16 -17.23 -21.08
CA LYS A 141 17.76 -17.60 -22.38
C LYS A 141 19.10 -18.33 -22.21
N GLN A 142 19.94 -17.90 -21.27
CA GLN A 142 21.20 -18.57 -20.95
C GLN A 142 20.95 -19.97 -20.37
N ILE A 143 19.94 -20.13 -19.51
CA ILE A 143 19.55 -21.44 -18.95
C ILE A 143 19.04 -22.36 -20.06
N GLU A 144 18.19 -21.86 -20.96
CA GLU A 144 17.68 -22.60 -22.10
C GLU A 144 18.81 -23.07 -23.02
N SER A 145 19.82 -22.23 -23.27
CA SER A 145 20.98 -22.55 -24.09
C SER A 145 21.89 -23.64 -23.50
N LEU A 146 21.78 -23.97 -22.22
CA LEU A 146 22.48 -25.09 -21.63
C LEU A 146 21.94 -26.46 -22.11
N GLY A 147 20.73 -26.49 -22.65
CA GLY A 147 20.11 -27.69 -23.20
C GLY A 147 19.95 -28.84 -22.19
N ILE A 148 19.75 -28.55 -20.91
CA ILE A 148 19.68 -29.58 -19.88
C ILE A 148 18.34 -30.29 -19.96
N LYS A 149 18.40 -31.62 -20.23
CA LYS A 149 17.20 -32.47 -20.24
C LYS A 149 16.55 -32.44 -18.86
N GLY A 150 15.21 -32.38 -18.82
CA GLY A 150 14.44 -32.34 -17.56
C GLY A 150 14.34 -30.95 -16.91
N VAL A 151 14.96 -29.90 -17.49
CA VAL A 151 14.83 -28.51 -17.04
C VAL A 151 14.08 -27.72 -18.11
N TYR A 152 13.04 -27.00 -17.67
CA TYR A 152 12.09 -26.33 -18.56
C TYR A 152 11.83 -24.89 -18.10
N LEU A 153 11.35 -24.06 -19.03
CA LEU A 153 10.89 -22.70 -18.78
C LEU A 153 9.37 -22.61 -18.90
N ARG A 154 8.76 -21.80 -18.04
CA ARG A 154 7.35 -21.43 -18.13
C ARG A 154 7.21 -19.93 -17.94
N ASN A 155 6.50 -19.24 -18.84
CA ASN A 155 6.22 -17.82 -18.67
C ASN A 155 5.20 -17.60 -17.54
N GLU A 156 5.53 -16.70 -16.64
CA GLU A 156 4.68 -16.18 -15.59
C GLU A 156 4.66 -14.65 -15.66
N TYR A 157 3.86 -14.01 -14.83
CA TYR A 157 3.84 -12.56 -14.70
C TYR A 157 4.60 -12.14 -13.45
N LYS A 158 5.49 -11.14 -13.58
CA LYS A 158 6.18 -10.49 -12.46
C LYS A 158 5.64 -9.09 -12.29
N ARG A 159 5.21 -8.75 -11.06
CA ARG A 159 4.76 -7.41 -10.72
C ARG A 159 5.95 -6.48 -10.53
N ILE A 160 5.91 -5.30 -11.15
CA ILE A 160 6.94 -4.27 -11.04
C ILE A 160 6.32 -2.97 -10.56
N TYR A 161 7.10 -2.18 -9.81
CA TYR A 161 6.71 -0.91 -9.20
C TYR A 161 7.77 0.14 -9.56
N PRO A 162 7.58 0.91 -10.65
CA PRO A 162 8.60 1.85 -11.16
C PRO A 162 9.00 2.93 -10.15
N GLU A 163 8.05 3.42 -9.34
CA GLU A 163 8.30 4.48 -8.33
C GLU A 163 9.09 3.99 -7.10
N GLY A 164 9.40 2.71 -7.02
CA GLY A 164 10.26 2.14 -5.99
C GLY A 164 9.83 2.48 -4.57
N ASP A 165 10.79 2.97 -3.77
CA ASP A 165 10.58 3.25 -2.34
C ASP A 165 9.59 4.39 -2.09
N ALA A 166 9.49 5.37 -3.01
CA ALA A 166 8.64 6.53 -2.84
C ALA A 166 7.13 6.17 -2.75
N ALA A 167 6.71 5.09 -3.43
CA ALA A 167 5.33 4.63 -3.42
C ALA A 167 5.12 3.31 -2.67
N SER A 168 6.17 2.68 -2.14
CA SER A 168 6.12 1.31 -1.62
C SER A 168 5.10 1.11 -0.50
N SER A 169 5.02 2.02 0.49
CA SER A 169 4.07 1.95 1.60
C SER A 169 2.63 2.20 1.20
N LEU A 170 2.41 2.84 0.05
CA LEU A 170 1.09 3.08 -0.53
C LEU A 170 0.67 1.89 -1.40
N MET A 171 1.54 1.51 -2.34
CA MET A 171 1.24 0.43 -3.30
C MET A 171 1.10 -0.92 -2.61
N GLY A 172 1.92 -1.18 -1.58
CA GLY A 172 2.07 -2.53 -1.07
C GLY A 172 2.79 -3.43 -2.09
N PHE A 173 2.40 -4.70 -2.16
CA PHE A 173 3.00 -5.64 -3.09
C PHE A 173 2.05 -6.81 -3.39
N ALA A 174 2.26 -7.44 -4.53
CA ALA A 174 1.66 -8.73 -4.88
C ALA A 174 2.70 -9.84 -4.74
N ASN A 175 2.26 -11.04 -4.31
CA ASN A 175 3.12 -12.21 -4.24
C ASN A 175 3.41 -12.76 -5.66
N VAL A 176 4.23 -13.82 -5.72
CA VAL A 176 4.60 -14.47 -6.98
C VAL A 176 3.42 -15.07 -7.74
N ASP A 177 2.30 -15.33 -7.07
CA ASP A 177 1.06 -15.85 -7.68
C ASP A 177 0.10 -14.72 -8.10
N GLY A 178 0.53 -13.45 -7.99
CA GLY A 178 -0.25 -12.29 -8.38
C GLY A 178 -1.32 -11.86 -7.37
N LYS A 179 -1.30 -12.38 -6.13
CA LYS A 179 -2.23 -11.98 -5.06
C LYS A 179 -1.67 -10.78 -4.30
N GLY A 180 -2.47 -9.72 -4.16
CA GLY A 180 -2.12 -8.55 -3.35
C GLY A 180 -2.04 -8.88 -1.86
N LEU A 181 -0.97 -8.44 -1.19
CA LEU A 181 -0.71 -8.71 0.23
C LEU A 181 -0.66 -7.45 1.09
N GLY A 182 -0.66 -6.26 0.51
CA GLY A 182 -0.66 -5.00 1.25
C GLY A 182 -1.03 -3.81 0.38
N GLY A 183 -1.28 -2.66 0.99
CA GLY A 183 -1.54 -1.40 0.31
C GLY A 183 -2.70 -1.44 -0.69
N ILE A 184 -2.55 -0.69 -1.76
CA ILE A 184 -3.51 -0.65 -2.89
C ILE A 184 -3.67 -2.02 -3.55
N GLU A 185 -2.58 -2.79 -3.67
CA GLU A 185 -2.60 -4.13 -4.24
C GLU A 185 -3.56 -5.08 -3.49
N LEU A 186 -3.63 -4.97 -2.15
CA LEU A 186 -4.58 -5.73 -1.34
C LEU A 186 -5.98 -5.10 -1.36
N ALA A 187 -6.06 -3.77 -1.23
CA ALA A 187 -7.32 -3.04 -1.17
C ALA A 187 -8.23 -3.29 -2.38
N PHE A 188 -7.62 -3.42 -3.56
CA PHE A 188 -8.31 -3.60 -4.84
C PHE A 188 -7.96 -4.93 -5.51
N ASN A 189 -7.61 -5.95 -4.69
CA ASN A 189 -7.15 -7.22 -5.22
C ASN A 189 -8.14 -7.87 -6.19
N ASP A 190 -9.43 -7.81 -5.90
CA ASP A 190 -10.47 -8.49 -6.68
C ASP A 190 -10.65 -7.87 -8.07
N ASP A 191 -10.55 -6.54 -8.18
CA ASP A 191 -10.58 -5.85 -9.48
C ASP A 191 -9.29 -6.08 -10.28
N LEU A 192 -8.13 -6.02 -9.60
CA LEU A 192 -6.82 -6.13 -10.23
C LEU A 192 -6.47 -7.55 -10.69
N SER A 193 -6.91 -8.61 -9.99
CA SER A 193 -6.47 -9.98 -10.23
C SER A 193 -6.97 -10.59 -11.55
N GLY A 194 -8.10 -10.14 -12.06
CA GLY A 194 -8.75 -10.77 -13.20
C GLY A 194 -9.28 -12.17 -12.89
N ARG A 195 -9.54 -12.96 -13.93
CA ARG A 195 -9.99 -14.35 -13.82
C ARG A 195 -9.04 -15.27 -14.56
N THR A 196 -8.46 -16.22 -13.84
CA THR A 196 -7.61 -17.26 -14.41
C THR A 196 -8.41 -18.10 -15.40
N GLY A 197 -7.83 -18.32 -16.58
CA GLY A 197 -8.33 -19.28 -17.55
C GLY A 197 -7.87 -20.68 -17.22
N SER A 198 -8.38 -21.67 -17.95
CA SER A 198 -7.96 -23.05 -17.81
C SER A 198 -8.04 -23.79 -19.15
N ARG A 199 -7.16 -24.77 -19.34
CA ARG A 199 -7.24 -25.71 -20.44
C ARG A 199 -6.98 -27.13 -19.92
N LYS A 200 -7.73 -28.07 -20.45
CA LYS A 200 -7.49 -29.49 -20.19
C LYS A 200 -6.50 -30.04 -21.20
N VAL A 201 -5.50 -30.74 -20.74
CA VAL A 201 -4.44 -31.32 -21.58
C VAL A 201 -4.23 -32.78 -21.19
N ILE A 202 -3.93 -33.62 -22.19
CA ILE A 202 -3.37 -34.96 -21.95
C ILE A 202 -1.86 -34.78 -21.79
N LYS A 203 -1.31 -35.30 -20.70
CA LYS A 203 0.13 -35.35 -20.48
C LYS A 203 0.62 -36.81 -20.60
N ASP A 204 1.79 -36.95 -21.19
CA ASP A 204 2.49 -38.23 -21.17
C ASP A 204 3.06 -38.52 -19.77
N ARG A 205 3.72 -39.66 -19.60
CA ARG A 205 4.37 -40.07 -18.34
C ARG A 205 5.48 -39.08 -17.92
N LEU A 206 6.06 -38.36 -18.88
CA LEU A 206 7.13 -37.39 -18.67
C LEU A 206 6.59 -35.99 -18.39
N GLY A 207 5.27 -35.81 -18.38
CA GLY A 207 4.64 -34.53 -18.13
C GLY A 207 4.52 -33.60 -19.34
N HIS A 208 4.92 -34.03 -20.53
CA HIS A 208 4.74 -33.26 -21.75
C HIS A 208 3.27 -33.23 -22.16
N VAL A 209 2.83 -32.09 -22.69
CA VAL A 209 1.49 -31.97 -23.27
C VAL A 209 1.47 -32.64 -24.62
N VAL A 210 0.69 -33.72 -24.72
CA VAL A 210 0.52 -34.49 -25.97
C VAL A 210 -0.64 -33.89 -26.76
N GLU A 211 -1.74 -33.55 -26.12
CA GLU A 211 -2.96 -33.06 -26.78
C GLU A 211 -3.75 -32.12 -25.88
N ASN A 212 -4.45 -31.15 -26.48
CA ASN A 212 -5.45 -30.35 -25.82
C ASN A 212 -6.82 -31.03 -25.91
N VAL A 213 -7.52 -31.21 -24.79
CA VAL A 213 -8.79 -31.95 -24.73
C VAL A 213 -9.87 -31.06 -24.13
N GLY A 214 -11.00 -30.96 -24.83
CA GLY A 214 -12.17 -30.21 -24.35
C GLY A 214 -12.08 -28.70 -24.52
N GLU A 215 -12.94 -28.00 -23.82
CA GLU A 215 -13.06 -26.53 -23.89
C GLU A 215 -11.88 -25.84 -23.19
N GLN A 216 -11.37 -24.79 -23.81
CA GLN A 216 -10.39 -23.89 -23.25
C GLN A 216 -11.10 -22.63 -22.76
N PHE A 217 -10.94 -22.30 -21.49
CA PHE A 217 -11.37 -21.02 -20.94
C PHE A 217 -10.20 -20.04 -20.96
N LEU A 218 -10.34 -18.97 -21.75
CA LEU A 218 -9.30 -17.94 -21.83
C LEU A 218 -9.26 -17.13 -20.53
N PRO A 219 -8.06 -16.70 -20.10
CA PRO A 219 -7.94 -15.80 -18.94
C PRO A 219 -8.54 -14.44 -19.28
N VAL A 220 -9.17 -13.81 -18.30
CA VAL A 220 -9.66 -12.43 -18.39
C VAL A 220 -8.72 -11.55 -17.56
N ALA A 221 -8.06 -10.58 -18.19
CA ALA A 221 -7.18 -9.65 -17.50
C ALA A 221 -7.91 -8.87 -16.40
N GLY A 222 -7.20 -8.49 -15.36
CA GLY A 222 -7.69 -7.60 -14.33
C GLY A 222 -7.98 -6.21 -14.88
N LYS A 223 -8.82 -5.46 -14.18
CA LYS A 223 -9.15 -4.08 -14.54
C LYS A 223 -8.01 -3.16 -14.15
N ASP A 224 -7.67 -2.24 -15.04
CA ASP A 224 -6.75 -1.15 -14.73
C ASP A 224 -7.40 -0.18 -13.76
N MET A 225 -6.58 0.40 -12.87
CA MET A 225 -7.05 1.32 -11.84
C MET A 225 -6.27 2.63 -11.91
N GLN A 226 -6.99 3.74 -11.98
CA GLN A 226 -6.41 5.07 -11.92
C GLN A 226 -6.59 5.65 -10.52
N LEU A 227 -5.47 5.90 -9.84
CA LEU A 227 -5.45 6.51 -8.52
C LEU A 227 -5.53 8.03 -8.61
N SER A 228 -5.90 8.66 -7.49
CA SER A 228 -5.83 10.11 -7.30
C SER A 228 -4.41 10.63 -7.05
N ILE A 229 -3.48 9.73 -6.74
CA ILE A 229 -2.08 10.04 -6.45
C ILE A 229 -1.42 10.71 -7.67
N ASP A 230 -0.68 11.78 -7.42
CA ASP A 230 0.25 12.38 -8.38
C ASP A 230 1.65 11.88 -8.06
N SER A 231 2.25 11.11 -8.97
CA SER A 231 3.56 10.49 -8.75
C SER A 231 4.68 11.50 -8.53
N LYS A 232 4.60 12.68 -9.16
CA LYS A 232 5.59 13.74 -8.96
C LYS A 232 5.48 14.37 -7.56
N ILE A 233 4.24 14.64 -7.11
CA ILE A 233 3.99 15.15 -5.75
C ILE A 233 4.39 14.10 -4.72
N GLN A 234 4.02 12.83 -4.93
CA GLN A 234 4.38 11.70 -4.07
C GLN A 234 5.90 11.55 -3.91
N PHE A 235 6.63 11.55 -5.04
CA PHE A 235 8.07 11.41 -5.05
C PHE A 235 8.76 12.58 -4.33
N PHE A 236 8.34 13.82 -4.62
CA PHE A 236 8.92 15.02 -4.00
C PHE A 236 8.64 15.05 -2.49
N ALA A 237 7.40 14.78 -2.06
CA ALA A 237 7.03 14.72 -0.65
C ALA A 237 7.84 13.63 0.08
N PHE A 238 8.01 12.44 -0.53
CA PHE A 238 8.84 11.38 0.01
C PHE A 238 10.30 11.80 0.16
N GLN A 239 10.87 12.44 -0.85
CA GLN A 239 12.26 12.88 -0.83
C GLN A 239 12.51 13.89 0.31
N LYS A 240 11.65 14.90 0.44
CA LYS A 240 11.78 15.93 1.50
C LYS A 240 11.55 15.35 2.89
N LEU A 241 10.62 14.43 3.02
CA LEU A 241 10.39 13.70 4.26
C LEU A 241 11.59 12.86 4.67
N ARG A 242 12.15 12.07 3.73
CA ARG A 242 13.35 11.25 3.96
C ARG A 242 14.51 12.10 4.45
N ASP A 243 14.78 13.20 3.74
CA ASP A 243 15.90 14.10 4.05
C ASP A 243 15.73 14.69 5.46
N ALA A 244 14.53 15.11 5.82
CA ALA A 244 14.22 15.61 7.17
C ALA A 244 14.35 14.52 8.25
N VAL A 245 13.84 13.30 8.02
CA VAL A 245 13.97 12.20 8.98
C VAL A 245 15.43 11.86 9.24
N LEU A 246 16.27 11.88 8.20
CA LEU A 246 17.71 11.64 8.31
C LEU A 246 18.42 12.80 9.02
N GLU A 247 18.12 14.06 8.65
CA GLU A 247 18.70 15.26 9.25
C GLU A 247 18.41 15.35 10.75
N TYR A 248 17.13 15.16 11.12
CA TYR A 248 16.72 15.24 12.53
C TYR A 248 16.93 13.96 13.32
N LYS A 249 17.55 12.93 12.70
CA LYS A 249 17.73 11.59 13.30
C LYS A 249 16.44 11.08 13.93
N ALA A 250 15.32 11.29 13.21
CA ALA A 250 14.01 10.91 13.66
C ALA A 250 13.77 9.40 13.43
N LYS A 251 12.91 8.82 14.22
CA LYS A 251 12.51 7.41 14.09
C LYS A 251 11.71 7.16 12.82
N SER A 252 10.83 8.09 12.48
CA SER A 252 10.01 8.03 11.26
C SER A 252 9.37 9.38 10.95
N GLY A 253 8.73 9.45 9.79
CA GLY A 253 7.90 10.58 9.42
C GLY A 253 6.84 10.19 8.39
N SER A 254 5.85 11.09 8.22
CA SER A 254 4.76 10.92 7.27
C SER A 254 4.33 12.27 6.70
N VAL A 255 3.91 12.28 5.43
CA VAL A 255 3.31 13.43 4.76
C VAL A 255 2.03 12.99 4.06
N VAL A 256 0.99 13.82 4.20
CA VAL A 256 -0.29 13.69 3.50
C VAL A 256 -0.53 14.96 2.70
N VAL A 257 -0.89 14.82 1.42
CA VAL A 257 -1.30 15.95 0.55
C VAL A 257 -2.69 15.67 0.02
N LEU A 258 -3.64 16.57 0.30
CA LEU A 258 -5.03 16.48 -0.14
C LEU A 258 -5.37 17.61 -1.11
N ASP A 259 -6.10 17.30 -2.16
CA ASP A 259 -6.76 18.27 -3.04
C ASP A 259 -8.06 18.75 -2.37
N VAL A 260 -8.14 20.03 -2.11
CA VAL A 260 -9.28 20.66 -1.41
C VAL A 260 -10.57 20.61 -2.24
N ALA A 261 -10.47 20.71 -3.55
CA ALA A 261 -11.63 20.78 -4.44
C ALA A 261 -12.29 19.41 -4.65
N THR A 262 -11.49 18.34 -4.72
CA THR A 262 -11.96 16.99 -5.08
C THR A 262 -11.98 16.00 -3.93
N GLY A 263 -11.27 16.28 -2.82
CA GLY A 263 -11.04 15.32 -1.74
C GLY A 263 -10.05 14.21 -2.12
N GLU A 264 -9.41 14.33 -3.27
CA GLU A 264 -8.42 13.37 -3.74
C GLU A 264 -7.14 13.44 -2.90
N VAL A 265 -6.64 12.26 -2.55
CA VAL A 265 -5.32 12.13 -1.93
C VAL A 265 -4.27 12.20 -3.04
N LEU A 266 -3.46 13.26 -3.04
CA LEU A 266 -2.42 13.49 -4.03
C LEU A 266 -1.10 12.81 -3.66
N ALA A 267 -0.81 12.69 -2.36
CA ALA A 267 0.36 11.98 -1.84
C ALA A 267 0.13 11.44 -0.43
N LEU A 268 0.74 10.27 -0.17
CA LEU A 268 0.82 9.59 1.13
C LEU A 268 2.23 9.04 1.31
N ALA A 269 3.17 9.92 1.67
CA ALA A 269 4.57 9.54 1.85
C ALA A 269 4.85 9.12 3.30
N ASN A 270 5.71 8.10 3.44
CA ASN A 270 6.18 7.61 4.74
C ASN A 270 7.67 7.28 4.67
N TYR A 271 8.41 7.49 5.74
CA TYR A 271 9.81 7.08 5.86
C TYR A 271 10.11 6.69 7.32
N PRO A 272 10.93 5.62 7.57
CA PRO A 272 11.51 4.71 6.62
C PRO A 272 10.48 3.74 6.01
N VAL A 273 10.80 3.27 4.82
CA VAL A 273 10.04 2.24 4.11
C VAL A 273 10.89 0.99 3.92
N ALA A 274 10.25 -0.13 3.67
CA ALA A 274 10.96 -1.33 3.25
C ALA A 274 11.49 -1.17 1.84
N ALA A 275 12.74 -1.54 1.60
CA ALA A 275 13.33 -1.50 0.27
C ALA A 275 12.50 -2.37 -0.70
N SER A 276 12.07 -1.79 -1.80
CA SER A 276 11.17 -2.41 -2.80
C SER A 276 11.72 -3.70 -3.42
N ASN A 277 13.04 -3.91 -3.36
CA ASN A 277 13.73 -5.08 -3.91
C ASN A 277 13.94 -6.25 -2.91
N LYS A 278 13.59 -6.08 -1.61
CA LYS A 278 13.76 -7.10 -0.56
C LYS A 278 12.42 -7.62 -0.01
N GLN A 279 11.41 -7.73 -0.83
CA GLN A 279 10.02 -8.01 -0.42
C GLN A 279 9.79 -9.38 0.25
N SER A 280 10.70 -10.35 0.08
CA SER A 280 10.50 -11.72 0.59
C SER A 280 10.64 -11.90 2.10
N ASN A 281 11.25 -10.93 2.83
CA ASN A 281 11.53 -11.03 4.26
C ASN A 281 10.99 -9.84 5.08
N LEU A 282 9.95 -9.13 4.56
CA LEU A 282 9.41 -7.96 5.22
C LEU A 282 8.46 -8.36 6.36
N ASN A 283 8.67 -7.76 7.53
CA ASN A 283 7.68 -7.83 8.59
C ASN A 283 6.57 -6.79 8.36
N GLY A 284 5.37 -7.05 8.88
CA GLY A 284 4.21 -6.19 8.68
C GLY A 284 4.41 -4.72 9.12
N ALA A 285 5.35 -4.46 10.04
CA ALA A 285 5.69 -3.12 10.51
C ALA A 285 6.38 -2.25 9.44
N GLN A 286 7.14 -2.88 8.53
CA GLN A 286 7.87 -2.19 7.47
C GLN A 286 6.98 -1.87 6.26
N LEU A 287 5.87 -2.60 6.10
CA LEU A 287 4.91 -2.44 5.00
C LEU A 287 3.79 -1.46 5.32
N ARG A 288 3.71 -1.04 6.58
CA ARG A 288 2.62 -0.24 7.10
C ARG A 288 2.68 1.20 6.58
N ASN A 289 1.55 1.72 6.09
CA ASN A 289 1.41 3.14 5.79
C ASN A 289 1.08 3.90 7.08
N ARG A 290 2.12 4.50 7.72
CA ARG A 290 2.00 5.14 9.04
C ARG A 290 1.02 6.30 9.03
N ALA A 291 0.91 7.05 7.94
CA ALA A 291 -0.05 8.15 7.84
C ALA A 291 -1.51 7.70 8.03
N LEU A 292 -1.81 6.42 7.72
CA LEU A 292 -3.13 5.81 7.82
C LEU A 292 -3.32 4.95 9.08
N THR A 293 -2.24 4.32 9.55
CA THR A 293 -2.33 3.25 10.57
C THR A 293 -1.90 3.68 11.97
N ASP A 294 -1.03 4.70 12.07
CA ASP A 294 -0.51 5.14 13.35
C ASP A 294 -1.38 6.26 13.92
N THR A 295 -1.67 6.17 15.19
CA THR A 295 -2.43 7.20 15.90
C THR A 295 -1.57 7.94 16.92
N PHE A 296 -1.90 9.19 17.13
CA PHE A 296 -1.21 10.07 18.05
C PHE A 296 -2.16 11.12 18.62
N GLU A 297 -1.78 11.73 19.72
CA GLU A 297 -2.46 12.91 20.26
C GLU A 297 -2.11 14.13 19.40
N PRO A 298 -3.10 14.80 18.78
CA PRO A 298 -2.84 15.87 17.80
C PRO A 298 -2.29 17.17 18.41
N GLY A 299 -2.38 17.32 19.71
CA GLY A 299 -1.86 18.50 20.41
C GLY A 299 -2.45 19.81 19.89
N SER A 300 -1.62 20.85 19.87
CA SER A 300 -2.05 22.22 19.48
C SER A 300 -2.66 22.36 18.08
N THR A 301 -2.58 21.33 17.23
CA THR A 301 -3.29 21.34 15.94
C THR A 301 -4.82 21.26 16.09
N MET A 302 -5.33 20.93 17.29
CA MET A 302 -6.77 20.92 17.60
C MET A 302 -7.34 22.30 17.96
N LYS A 303 -6.50 23.25 18.34
CA LYS A 303 -6.97 24.58 18.79
C LYS A 303 -7.85 25.32 17.78
N PRO A 304 -7.57 25.28 16.46
CA PRO A 304 -8.43 25.91 15.48
C PRO A 304 -9.88 25.40 15.49
N PHE A 305 -10.10 24.10 15.76
CA PHE A 305 -11.45 23.54 15.84
C PHE A 305 -12.22 24.05 17.06
N THR A 306 -11.56 24.13 18.20
CA THR A 306 -12.15 24.70 19.42
C THR A 306 -12.49 26.18 19.23
N ALA A 307 -11.58 26.96 18.63
CA ALA A 307 -11.84 28.36 18.32
C ALA A 307 -12.97 28.52 17.28
N ALA A 308 -13.01 27.66 16.26
CA ALA A 308 -14.08 27.64 15.25
C ALA A 308 -15.44 27.42 15.90
N LEU A 309 -15.57 26.45 16.80
CA LEU A 309 -16.82 26.18 17.50
C LEU A 309 -17.25 27.39 18.38
N ALA A 310 -16.30 28.04 19.09
CA ALA A 310 -16.58 29.23 19.88
C ALA A 310 -17.06 30.40 19.01
N LEU A 311 -16.47 30.60 17.83
CA LEU A 311 -16.91 31.61 16.85
C LEU A 311 -18.28 31.28 16.30
N GLU A 312 -18.51 30.03 15.91
CA GLU A 312 -19.78 29.57 15.32
C GLU A 312 -20.95 29.73 16.29
N LYS A 313 -20.71 29.49 17.58
CA LYS A 313 -21.70 29.67 18.64
C LYS A 313 -21.87 31.14 19.08
N GLY A 314 -21.02 32.04 18.58
CA GLY A 314 -21.08 33.45 18.90
C GLY A 314 -20.58 33.77 20.32
N PHE A 315 -19.90 32.86 21.02
CA PHE A 315 -19.32 33.10 22.33
C PHE A 315 -18.17 34.12 22.27
N VAL A 316 -17.47 34.15 21.17
CA VAL A 316 -16.35 35.05 20.91
C VAL A 316 -16.37 35.57 19.47
N LYS A 317 -15.62 36.64 19.24
CA LYS A 317 -15.26 37.16 17.90
C LYS A 317 -13.74 37.13 17.78
N PRO A 318 -13.16 37.25 16.56
CA PRO A 318 -11.71 37.27 16.36
C PRO A 318 -10.95 38.27 17.22
N GLU A 319 -11.56 39.41 17.52
CA GLU A 319 -11.02 40.54 18.29
C GLU A 319 -11.31 40.42 19.80
N THR A 320 -12.13 39.48 20.23
CA THR A 320 -12.47 39.29 21.65
C THR A 320 -11.20 39.03 22.46
N VAL A 321 -10.96 39.84 23.47
CA VAL A 321 -9.79 39.73 24.35
C VAL A 321 -10.04 38.71 25.44
N ILE A 322 -9.14 37.75 25.57
CA ILE A 322 -9.13 36.72 26.60
C ILE A 322 -7.98 36.99 27.55
N GLN A 323 -8.31 37.13 28.86
CA GLN A 323 -7.29 37.28 29.91
C GLN A 323 -6.55 35.95 30.09
N THR A 324 -5.27 35.94 29.82
CA THR A 324 -4.43 34.73 29.89
C THR A 324 -3.42 34.76 31.01
N ALA A 325 -3.27 35.92 31.70
CA ALA A 325 -2.44 36.02 32.89
C ALA A 325 -2.89 35.03 33.99
N PRO A 326 -1.96 34.48 34.75
CA PRO A 326 -0.50 34.53 34.68
C PRO A 326 0.12 33.44 33.74
N GLY A 327 -0.54 33.04 32.68
CA GLY A 327 -0.12 31.99 31.77
C GLY A 327 -0.36 30.55 32.28
N ARG A 328 -1.26 30.44 33.30
CA ARG A 328 -1.70 29.13 33.84
C ARG A 328 -3.14 29.18 34.30
N ILE A 329 -3.82 28.04 34.21
CA ILE A 329 -5.20 27.87 34.71
C ILE A 329 -5.33 26.50 35.36
N THR A 330 -6.07 26.42 36.47
CA THR A 330 -6.32 25.14 37.16
C THR A 330 -7.76 24.72 36.93
N ILE A 331 -7.97 23.52 36.38
CA ILE A 331 -9.29 22.92 36.14
C ILE A 331 -9.31 21.53 36.79
N GLY A 332 -10.26 21.31 37.72
CA GLY A 332 -10.42 20.01 38.39
C GLY A 332 -9.15 19.51 39.10
N GLY A 333 -8.34 20.43 39.63
CA GLY A 333 -7.07 20.10 40.30
C GLY A 333 -5.85 19.95 39.39
N ALA A 334 -6.03 19.92 38.05
CA ALA A 334 -4.92 19.89 37.08
C ALA A 334 -4.56 21.31 36.65
N THR A 335 -3.28 21.67 36.66
CA THR A 335 -2.79 22.96 36.17
C THR A 335 -2.32 22.85 34.71
N ILE A 336 -2.91 23.68 33.86
CA ILE A 336 -2.59 23.81 32.42
C ILE A 336 -1.80 25.12 32.27
N THR A 337 -0.69 25.08 31.53
CA THR A 337 0.23 26.21 31.36
C THR A 337 0.44 26.54 29.90
N ASP A 338 0.71 27.82 29.62
CA ASP A 338 1.22 28.29 28.34
C ASP A 338 2.74 28.13 28.28
N ALA A 339 3.28 27.78 27.12
CA ALA A 339 4.73 27.74 26.91
C ALA A 339 5.37 29.13 27.03
N HIS A 340 4.63 30.15 26.55
CA HIS A 340 4.99 31.57 26.66
C HIS A 340 3.82 32.33 27.28
N PRO A 341 3.94 32.74 28.55
CA PRO A 341 2.88 33.50 29.25
C PRO A 341 2.64 34.87 28.59
N HIS A 342 1.36 35.25 28.53
CA HIS A 342 0.90 36.56 28.07
C HIS A 342 -0.18 37.05 29.06
N ASP A 343 -0.35 38.37 29.19
CA ASP A 343 -1.38 38.94 30.07
C ASP A 343 -2.77 38.81 29.47
N ALA A 344 -2.92 39.20 28.20
CA ALA A 344 -4.17 39.12 27.48
C ALA A 344 -3.88 38.88 25.98
N LEU A 345 -4.73 38.10 25.33
CA LEU A 345 -4.65 37.80 23.91
C LEU A 345 -6.02 37.93 23.26
N THR A 346 -6.10 38.46 22.04
CA THR A 346 -7.31 38.29 21.23
C THR A 346 -7.48 36.84 20.84
N VAL A 347 -8.68 36.41 20.45
CA VAL A 347 -8.91 35.06 19.95
C VAL A 347 -7.95 34.73 18.77
N SER A 348 -7.74 35.70 17.88
CA SER A 348 -6.77 35.57 16.79
C SER A 348 -5.34 35.32 17.31
N GLN A 349 -4.93 36.05 18.33
CA GLN A 349 -3.63 35.90 18.98
C GLN A 349 -3.52 34.59 19.77
N VAL A 350 -4.62 34.08 20.37
CA VAL A 350 -4.62 32.74 21.00
C VAL A 350 -4.19 31.65 20.02
N ILE A 351 -4.67 31.70 18.79
CA ILE A 351 -4.25 30.77 17.73
C ILE A 351 -2.83 31.07 17.28
N GLN A 352 -2.48 32.35 17.03
CA GLN A 352 -1.16 32.79 16.59
C GLN A 352 -0.06 32.38 17.56
N LYS A 353 -0.25 32.62 18.86
CA LYS A 353 0.71 32.34 19.95
C LYS A 353 0.56 30.94 20.50
N SER A 354 -0.47 30.21 20.08
CA SER A 354 -0.77 28.85 20.57
C SER A 354 -1.04 28.75 22.08
N SER A 355 -1.77 29.72 22.68
CA SER A 355 -2.07 29.71 24.09
C SER A 355 -3.01 28.55 24.50
N ASN A 356 -2.59 27.73 25.48
CA ASN A 356 -3.42 26.70 26.09
C ASN A 356 -4.49 27.32 26.97
N VAL A 357 -4.11 28.34 27.77
CA VAL A 357 -5.00 29.04 28.68
C VAL A 357 -6.15 29.70 27.92
N GLY A 358 -5.83 30.39 26.80
CA GLY A 358 -6.83 31.03 25.98
C GLY A 358 -7.84 30.05 25.39
N ILE A 359 -7.36 28.93 24.88
CA ILE A 359 -8.22 27.90 24.26
C ILE A 359 -9.09 27.20 25.34
N VAL A 360 -8.54 26.88 26.49
CA VAL A 360 -9.29 26.26 27.60
C VAL A 360 -10.41 27.20 28.08
N LYS A 361 -10.14 28.50 28.22
CA LYS A 361 -11.17 29.47 28.59
C LYS A 361 -12.33 29.55 27.59
N MET A 362 -12.05 29.41 26.29
CA MET A 362 -13.10 29.28 25.27
C MET A 362 -13.85 27.95 25.39
N ALA A 363 -13.14 26.84 25.55
CA ALA A 363 -13.72 25.50 25.63
C ALA A 363 -14.64 25.32 26.83
N MET A 364 -14.31 25.94 27.97
CA MET A 364 -15.11 25.84 29.18
C MET A 364 -16.42 26.66 29.13
N GLN A 365 -16.65 27.45 28.07
CA GLN A 365 -17.94 28.11 27.81
C GLN A 365 -18.89 27.22 27.01
N MET A 366 -18.42 26.11 26.45
CA MET A 366 -19.16 25.17 25.62
C MET A 366 -19.62 23.96 26.44
N GLN A 367 -20.66 23.30 25.97
CA GLN A 367 -21.00 21.99 26.50
C GLN A 367 -20.06 20.93 25.94
N ALA A 368 -19.72 19.91 26.71
CA ALA A 368 -18.90 18.80 26.28
C ALA A 368 -19.50 18.07 25.06
N SER A 369 -20.85 18.00 24.99
CA SER A 369 -21.57 17.41 23.83
C SER A 369 -21.34 18.19 22.54
N GLU A 370 -21.27 19.52 22.59
CA GLU A 370 -21.05 20.35 21.40
C GLU A 370 -19.63 20.13 20.83
N MET A 371 -18.63 20.09 21.70
CA MET A 371 -17.25 19.79 21.32
C MET A 371 -17.15 18.38 20.74
N TRP A 372 -17.79 17.39 21.36
CA TRP A 372 -17.77 16.02 20.89
C TRP A 372 -18.43 15.89 19.52
N THR A 373 -19.59 16.52 19.31
CA THR A 373 -20.30 16.53 18.03
C THR A 373 -19.45 17.15 16.93
N MET A 374 -18.77 18.26 17.21
CA MET A 374 -17.85 18.88 16.25
C MET A 374 -16.67 17.96 15.91
N PHE A 375 -16.04 17.30 16.90
CA PHE A 375 -14.97 16.33 16.63
C PHE A 375 -15.46 15.17 15.75
N ASP A 376 -16.65 14.66 16.00
CA ASP A 376 -17.29 13.61 15.22
C ASP A 376 -17.56 14.07 13.77
N GLN A 377 -18.12 15.27 13.59
CA GLN A 377 -18.44 15.84 12.28
C GLN A 377 -17.20 16.06 11.40
N VAL A 378 -16.06 16.41 11.99
CA VAL A 378 -14.79 16.54 11.23
C VAL A 378 -14.01 15.22 11.11
N GLY A 379 -14.60 14.09 11.59
CA GLY A 379 -14.10 12.73 11.36
C GLY A 379 -13.15 12.18 12.40
N PHE A 380 -12.94 12.85 13.55
CA PHE A 380 -12.14 12.29 14.64
C PHE A 380 -12.89 11.16 15.36
N GLY A 381 -12.18 10.07 15.65
CA GLY A 381 -12.76 8.88 16.29
C GLY A 381 -13.55 7.97 15.31
N GLN A 382 -13.65 8.35 14.05
CA GLN A 382 -14.32 7.58 12.99
C GLN A 382 -13.30 6.95 12.06
N LYS A 383 -13.66 5.80 11.46
CA LYS A 383 -12.83 5.19 10.42
C LYS A 383 -12.86 6.06 9.16
N PRO A 384 -11.71 6.49 8.62
CA PRO A 384 -11.67 7.23 7.37
C PRO A 384 -12.39 6.48 6.24
N GLN A 385 -13.15 7.20 5.41
CA GLN A 385 -13.88 6.62 4.28
C GLN A 385 -12.95 6.43 3.06
N LEU A 386 -11.86 5.70 3.26
CA LEU A 386 -10.92 5.32 2.22
C LEU A 386 -10.90 3.80 2.09
N THR A 387 -10.69 3.30 0.87
CA THR A 387 -10.47 1.87 0.65
C THR A 387 -8.98 1.57 0.80
N PHE A 388 -8.55 1.25 2.03
CA PHE A 388 -7.17 0.88 2.34
C PHE A 388 -7.13 -0.06 3.56
N PRO A 389 -6.21 -1.07 3.58
CA PRO A 389 -6.14 -2.01 4.71
C PRO A 389 -5.53 -1.38 5.96
N GLY A 390 -6.03 -1.79 7.13
CA GLY A 390 -5.43 -1.47 8.42
C GLY A 390 -5.54 -0.01 8.88
N MET A 391 -6.46 0.78 8.31
CA MET A 391 -6.66 2.17 8.73
C MET A 391 -7.11 2.28 10.18
N ALA A 392 -6.50 3.21 10.91
CA ALA A 392 -6.85 3.50 12.29
C ALA A 392 -8.08 4.42 12.37
N THR A 393 -8.94 4.15 13.33
CA THR A 393 -10.10 5.02 13.66
C THR A 393 -9.73 6.19 14.55
N GLY A 394 -8.59 6.12 15.24
CA GLY A 394 -8.33 7.02 16.34
C GLY A 394 -9.27 6.78 17.54
N ARG A 395 -9.29 7.73 18.47
CA ARG A 395 -10.15 7.62 19.65
C ARG A 395 -10.60 8.99 20.14
N VAL A 396 -11.92 9.17 20.20
CA VAL A 396 -12.57 10.25 20.95
C VAL A 396 -13.58 9.60 21.89
N ARG A 397 -13.37 9.74 23.20
CA ARG A 397 -14.29 9.14 24.18
C ARG A 397 -15.65 9.83 24.15
N PRO A 398 -16.76 9.12 24.44
CA PRO A 398 -18.09 9.74 24.53
C PRO A 398 -18.09 10.88 25.57
N PHE A 399 -18.69 12.01 25.22
CA PHE A 399 -18.71 13.23 26.05
C PHE A 399 -19.26 13.01 27.48
N LYS A 400 -20.18 12.06 27.66
CA LYS A 400 -20.75 11.71 28.97
C LYS A 400 -19.68 11.21 29.95
N SER A 401 -18.52 10.77 29.48
CA SER A 401 -17.42 10.31 30.31
C SER A 401 -16.40 11.42 30.64
N TRP A 402 -16.58 12.63 30.10
CA TRP A 402 -15.61 13.70 30.29
C TRP A 402 -15.79 14.40 31.62
N ARG A 403 -14.73 14.50 32.40
CA ARG A 403 -14.61 15.42 33.51
C ARG A 403 -14.21 16.81 32.98
N PRO A 404 -14.40 17.90 33.74
CA PRO A 404 -13.99 19.23 33.28
C PRO A 404 -12.53 19.31 32.79
N VAL A 405 -11.60 18.61 33.44
CA VAL A 405 -10.20 18.58 33.04
C VAL A 405 -10.01 17.91 31.70
N GLU A 406 -10.81 16.89 31.38
CA GLU A 406 -10.73 16.19 30.10
C GLU A 406 -11.30 17.03 28.95
N GLN A 407 -12.38 17.77 29.18
CA GLN A 407 -12.87 18.76 28.23
C GLN A 407 -11.81 19.84 27.98
N ALA A 408 -11.16 20.33 29.02
CA ALA A 408 -10.08 21.29 28.90
C ALA A 408 -8.90 20.76 28.09
N THR A 409 -8.42 19.52 28.36
CA THR A 409 -7.27 18.95 27.66
C THR A 409 -7.58 18.59 26.20
N MET A 410 -8.79 18.09 25.89
CA MET A 410 -9.22 17.82 24.54
C MET A 410 -9.31 19.08 23.67
N SER A 411 -9.55 20.25 24.25
CA SER A 411 -9.60 21.52 23.53
C SER A 411 -8.29 21.87 22.82
N TYR A 412 -7.16 21.33 23.29
CA TYR A 412 -5.85 21.50 22.69
C TYR A 412 -5.18 20.16 22.36
N GLY A 413 -6.00 19.09 22.19
CA GLY A 413 -5.63 17.85 21.50
C GLY A 413 -4.98 16.76 22.35
N TYR A 414 -5.18 16.78 23.70
CA TYR A 414 -4.76 15.71 24.59
C TYR A 414 -5.96 14.88 25.08
N GLY A 415 -5.74 13.59 25.35
CA GLY A 415 -6.80 12.66 25.76
C GLY A 415 -7.66 12.11 24.61
N MET A 416 -7.29 12.42 23.39
CA MET A 416 -7.85 11.88 22.14
C MET A 416 -6.71 11.42 21.23
N SER A 417 -7.03 10.62 20.21
CA SER A 417 -6.04 10.25 19.19
C SER A 417 -6.63 10.22 17.79
N CYS A 418 -5.81 10.54 16.81
CA CYS A 418 -6.14 10.47 15.39
C CYS A 418 -4.94 10.02 14.57
N SER A 419 -5.18 9.62 13.32
CA SER A 419 -4.14 9.42 12.31
C SER A 419 -3.81 10.72 11.58
N LEU A 420 -2.66 10.76 10.88
CA LEU A 420 -2.27 11.95 10.12
C LEU A 420 -3.25 12.27 8.99
N VAL A 421 -3.81 11.24 8.35
CA VAL A 421 -4.82 11.43 7.29
C VAL A 421 -6.12 12.00 7.86
N GLN A 422 -6.55 11.58 9.07
CA GLN A 422 -7.72 12.18 9.73
C GLN A 422 -7.49 13.65 10.04
N LEU A 423 -6.30 13.99 10.54
CA LEU A 423 -5.93 15.37 10.84
C LEU A 423 -5.91 16.23 9.56
N ALA A 424 -5.29 15.75 8.48
CA ALA A 424 -5.29 16.44 7.19
C ALA A 424 -6.70 16.65 6.64
N HIS A 425 -7.55 15.62 6.71
CA HIS A 425 -8.93 15.69 6.25
C HIS A 425 -9.75 16.69 7.06
N ALA A 426 -9.64 16.66 8.38
CA ALA A 426 -10.34 17.59 9.24
C ALA A 426 -10.00 19.07 8.90
N TYR A 427 -8.75 19.37 8.55
CA TYR A 427 -8.35 20.73 8.14
C TYR A 427 -8.96 21.18 6.82
N THR A 428 -9.46 20.27 5.99
CA THR A 428 -10.16 20.65 4.75
C THR A 428 -11.41 21.48 5.03
N VAL A 429 -12.03 21.36 6.20
CA VAL A 429 -13.18 22.19 6.60
C VAL A 429 -12.86 23.68 6.60
N PHE A 430 -11.63 24.05 6.98
CA PHE A 430 -11.16 25.44 6.95
C PHE A 430 -10.66 25.86 5.57
N ALA A 431 -10.12 24.91 4.80
CA ALA A 431 -9.65 25.14 3.44
C ALA A 431 -10.82 25.32 2.45
N ARG A 432 -11.95 24.74 2.75
CA ARG A 432 -13.25 24.95 2.10
C ARG A 432 -14.05 26.00 2.89
N ASP A 433 -15.23 26.29 2.45
CA ASP A 433 -16.09 27.27 3.12
C ASP A 433 -16.91 26.67 4.28
N GLY A 434 -16.25 25.89 5.14
CA GLY A 434 -16.83 25.26 6.32
C GLY A 434 -17.51 23.92 6.04
N ASP A 435 -17.40 23.40 4.83
CA ASP A 435 -17.90 22.09 4.43
C ASP A 435 -16.76 21.06 4.24
N MET A 436 -17.09 19.79 4.23
CA MET A 436 -16.18 18.69 3.99
C MET A 436 -16.70 17.77 2.90
N ILE A 437 -15.81 17.19 2.11
CA ILE A 437 -16.10 16.14 1.14
C ILE A 437 -15.32 14.87 1.50
N PRO A 438 -15.87 13.67 1.22
CA PRO A 438 -15.17 12.42 1.47
C PRO A 438 -13.86 12.33 0.70
N MET A 439 -12.81 11.83 1.35
CA MET A 439 -11.54 11.55 0.69
C MET A 439 -11.64 10.38 -0.29
N THR A 440 -10.73 10.33 -1.27
CA THR A 440 -10.58 9.21 -2.19
C THR A 440 -9.12 8.97 -2.56
N LEU A 441 -8.77 7.68 -2.77
CA LEU A 441 -7.51 7.24 -3.38
C LEU A 441 -7.68 6.90 -4.87
N VAL A 442 -8.92 6.83 -5.34
CA VAL A 442 -9.23 6.61 -6.75
C VAL A 442 -9.59 7.95 -7.37
N LYS A 443 -9.08 8.21 -8.57
CA LYS A 443 -9.40 9.43 -9.32
C LYS A 443 -10.92 9.56 -9.51
N ARG A 444 -11.44 10.76 -9.30
CA ARG A 444 -12.86 11.06 -9.46
C ARG A 444 -13.09 11.99 -10.65
N ASP A 445 -14.13 11.66 -11.43
CA ASP A 445 -14.62 12.51 -12.52
C ASP A 445 -15.82 13.37 -12.07
N THR A 446 -16.37 13.09 -10.87
CA THR A 446 -17.56 13.78 -10.33
C THR A 446 -17.24 14.42 -8.98
N VAL A 447 -17.86 15.58 -8.70
CA VAL A 447 -17.76 16.24 -7.40
C VAL A 447 -18.55 15.45 -6.36
N ALA A 448 -17.91 15.15 -5.23
CA ALA A 448 -18.56 14.46 -4.10
C ALA A 448 -19.55 15.41 -3.39
N ILE A 449 -20.59 14.83 -2.79
CA ILE A 449 -21.53 15.56 -1.93
C ILE A 449 -20.77 16.03 -0.69
N SER A 450 -20.91 17.33 -0.37
CA SER A 450 -20.30 17.93 0.80
C SER A 450 -21.22 17.90 2.03
N GLN A 451 -20.62 17.91 3.20
CA GLN A 451 -21.29 18.05 4.50
C GLN A 451 -20.86 19.36 5.15
N SER A 452 -21.80 20.22 5.45
CA SER A 452 -21.53 21.48 6.19
C SER A 452 -21.25 21.18 7.66
N VAL A 453 -20.21 21.81 8.19
CA VAL A 453 -19.78 21.73 9.60
C VAL A 453 -19.78 23.12 10.25
N PHE A 454 -19.22 24.12 9.56
CA PHE A 454 -19.16 25.52 9.99
C PHE A 454 -19.71 26.46 8.92
N SER A 455 -20.02 27.67 9.32
CA SER A 455 -20.35 28.73 8.35
C SER A 455 -19.10 29.17 7.57
N PRO A 456 -19.28 29.66 6.31
CA PRO A 456 -18.16 30.21 5.53
C PRO A 456 -17.41 31.35 6.26
N LYS A 457 -18.13 32.13 7.07
CA LYS A 457 -17.53 33.21 7.89
C LYS A 457 -16.58 32.64 8.93
N THR A 458 -16.97 31.59 9.65
CA THR A 458 -16.13 30.92 10.64
C THR A 458 -14.89 30.31 9.97
N ALA A 459 -15.05 29.60 8.88
CA ALA A 459 -13.93 29.02 8.13
C ALA A 459 -12.93 30.08 7.65
N SER A 460 -13.43 31.19 7.09
CA SER A 460 -12.57 32.33 6.68
C SER A 460 -11.84 32.96 7.85
N SER A 461 -12.52 33.17 8.99
CA SER A 461 -11.88 33.71 10.20
C SER A 461 -10.75 32.82 10.68
N ILE A 462 -10.97 31.50 10.71
CA ILE A 462 -9.92 30.52 11.08
C ILE A 462 -8.77 30.54 10.08
N ARG A 463 -9.02 30.63 8.77
CA ARG A 463 -7.94 30.77 7.76
C ARG A 463 -7.05 31.98 8.06
N SER A 464 -7.65 33.13 8.36
CA SER A 464 -6.89 34.34 8.72
C SER A 464 -6.05 34.13 9.99
N MET A 465 -6.58 33.45 11.00
CA MET A 465 -5.81 33.12 12.22
C MET A 465 -4.67 32.13 11.94
N LEU A 466 -4.88 31.14 11.06
CA LEU A 466 -3.85 30.19 10.64
C LEU A 466 -2.74 30.90 9.84
N GLN A 467 -3.09 31.92 9.04
CA GLN A 467 -2.12 32.76 8.34
C GLN A 467 -1.25 33.52 9.35
N LEU A 468 -1.85 34.14 10.37
CA LEU A 468 -1.09 34.80 11.45
C LEU A 468 -0.16 33.83 12.18
N ALA A 469 -0.61 32.60 12.45
CA ALA A 469 0.21 31.59 13.11
C ALA A 469 1.42 31.13 12.25
N SER A 470 1.34 31.29 10.93
CA SER A 470 2.40 30.96 9.98
C SER A 470 3.21 32.20 9.54
N GLY A 471 2.85 33.39 10.01
CA GLY A 471 3.55 34.63 9.74
C GLY A 471 4.49 35.06 10.88
N ASP A 472 4.95 36.30 10.78
CA ASP A 472 5.80 36.90 11.81
C ASP A 472 5.10 36.94 13.16
N GLY A 473 5.86 36.62 14.21
CA GLY A 473 5.33 36.51 15.57
C GLY A 473 4.41 35.30 15.81
N GLY A 474 4.17 34.44 14.82
CA GLY A 474 3.52 33.15 14.94
C GLY A 474 4.47 32.03 15.33
N THR A 475 3.93 30.80 15.42
CA THR A 475 4.71 29.60 15.79
C THR A 475 5.40 28.93 14.58
N ALA A 476 5.11 29.36 13.34
CA ALA A 476 5.62 28.74 12.13
C ALA A 476 6.04 29.74 11.02
N PRO A 477 6.89 30.74 11.30
CA PRO A 477 7.31 31.70 10.26
C PRO A 477 8.06 31.04 9.09
N LYS A 478 8.70 29.88 9.32
CA LYS A 478 9.37 29.09 8.28
C LYS A 478 8.40 28.37 7.31
N ALA A 479 7.07 28.44 7.56
CA ALA A 479 6.07 27.88 6.64
C ALA A 479 5.91 28.71 5.36
N GLN A 480 6.37 29.97 5.37
CA GLN A 480 6.30 30.86 4.23
C GLN A 480 6.93 30.21 3.00
N THR A 481 6.21 30.23 1.89
CA THR A 481 6.64 29.68 0.60
C THR A 481 6.80 30.78 -0.43
N MET A 482 7.72 30.60 -1.35
CA MET A 482 7.92 31.57 -2.43
C MET A 482 6.70 31.57 -3.37
N GLY A 483 6.04 32.71 -3.47
CA GLY A 483 4.94 32.96 -4.40
C GLY A 483 3.56 32.57 -3.90
N TYR A 484 3.43 31.89 -2.75
CA TYR A 484 2.13 31.45 -2.24
C TYR A 484 1.94 31.81 -0.78
N SER A 485 0.77 32.38 -0.48
CA SER A 485 0.35 32.58 0.90
C SER A 485 0.01 31.26 1.58
N VAL A 486 0.41 31.12 2.84
CA VAL A 486 0.17 29.89 3.60
C VAL A 486 -0.46 30.19 4.95
N GLY A 487 -1.23 29.26 5.46
CA GLY A 487 -1.75 29.26 6.81
C GLY A 487 -1.78 27.86 7.38
N GLY A 488 -1.45 27.73 8.65
CA GLY A 488 -1.45 26.41 9.29
C GLY A 488 -1.13 26.48 10.79
N LYS A 489 -1.04 25.32 11.40
CA LYS A 489 -0.81 25.20 12.83
C LYS A 489 0.25 24.16 13.16
N THR A 490 1.20 24.55 14.00
CA THR A 490 2.17 23.64 14.61
C THR A 490 1.52 22.83 15.75
N GLY A 491 2.02 21.63 15.93
CA GLY A 491 1.80 20.81 17.11
C GLY A 491 3.10 20.17 17.55
N THR A 492 3.24 19.99 18.85
CA THR A 492 4.30 19.18 19.47
C THR A 492 3.66 18.42 20.60
N ALA A 493 3.67 17.10 20.52
CA ALA A 493 3.10 16.24 21.54
C ALA A 493 4.15 15.27 22.08
N HIS A 494 4.02 14.93 23.36
CA HIS A 494 4.80 13.86 23.96
C HIS A 494 4.39 12.50 23.38
N VAL A 495 5.32 11.59 23.24
CA VAL A 495 5.01 10.21 22.86
C VAL A 495 4.43 9.49 24.07
N LEU A 496 3.24 8.88 23.87
CA LEU A 496 2.62 8.07 24.91
C LEU A 496 3.16 6.63 24.79
N GLU A 497 3.77 6.12 25.86
CA GLU A 497 4.22 4.72 25.96
C GLU A 497 3.41 4.02 27.07
N GLY A 498 2.49 3.17 26.66
CA GLY A 498 1.53 2.53 27.55
C GLY A 498 0.56 3.55 28.18
N LYS A 499 0.67 3.81 29.49
CA LYS A 499 -0.18 4.76 30.22
C LYS A 499 0.54 6.04 30.64
N ALA A 500 1.81 6.21 30.30
CA ALA A 500 2.64 7.35 30.67
C ALA A 500 3.30 8.01 29.46
N TYR A 501 3.61 9.29 29.59
CA TYR A 501 4.38 9.98 28.57
C TYR A 501 5.86 9.60 28.68
N ALA A 502 6.45 9.25 27.53
CA ALA A 502 7.87 8.93 27.44
C ALA A 502 8.73 10.17 27.74
N ASN A 503 9.82 9.97 28.50
CA ASN A 503 10.73 11.06 28.80
C ASN A 503 11.50 11.48 27.55
N LYS A 504 11.47 12.78 27.19
CA LYS A 504 12.19 13.40 26.08
C LYS A 504 11.90 12.80 24.70
N LYS A 505 10.75 12.16 24.50
CA LYS A 505 10.29 11.72 23.19
C LYS A 505 9.12 12.56 22.74
N TYR A 506 9.24 13.13 21.54
CA TYR A 506 8.29 14.08 21.00
C TYR A 506 7.89 13.72 19.59
N ARG A 507 6.72 14.19 19.17
CA ARG A 507 6.26 14.23 17.77
C ARG A 507 6.07 15.68 17.37
N GLY A 508 6.73 16.08 16.30
CA GLY A 508 6.54 17.39 15.70
C GLY A 508 5.56 17.33 14.54
N PHE A 509 4.54 18.19 14.58
CA PHE A 509 3.50 18.26 13.53
C PHE A 509 3.43 19.64 12.91
N TYR A 510 2.99 19.66 11.65
CA TYR A 510 2.43 20.84 11.04
C TYR A 510 1.33 20.45 10.07
N VAL A 511 0.21 21.15 10.15
CA VAL A 511 -0.88 21.04 9.17
C VAL A 511 -1.22 22.41 8.66
N GLY A 512 -1.28 22.56 7.37
CA GLY A 512 -1.57 23.85 6.73
C GLY A 512 -2.15 23.69 5.35
N MET A 513 -2.50 24.83 4.78
CA MET A 513 -3.14 24.97 3.49
C MET A 513 -2.55 26.13 2.70
N ALA A 514 -2.66 26.06 1.38
CA ALA A 514 -2.21 27.10 0.47
C ALA A 514 -2.91 27.02 -0.90
N PRO A 515 -3.03 28.13 -1.64
CA PRO A 515 -2.95 29.53 -1.15
C PRO A 515 -4.00 29.81 -0.08
N ILE A 516 -3.77 30.80 0.82
CA ILE A 516 -4.65 30.93 2.00
C ILE A 516 -6.03 31.51 1.68
N GLU A 517 -6.12 32.39 0.67
CA GLU A 517 -7.41 32.97 0.28
C GLU A 517 -8.32 31.95 -0.42
N LYS A 518 -7.75 31.13 -1.32
CA LYS A 518 -8.45 30.09 -2.06
C LYS A 518 -7.63 28.79 -2.00
N PRO A 519 -7.70 28.04 -0.91
CA PRO A 519 -6.87 26.89 -0.71
C PRO A 519 -7.08 25.82 -1.79
N ARG A 520 -5.97 25.35 -2.37
CA ARG A 520 -5.94 24.28 -3.35
C ARG A 520 -5.53 22.96 -2.72
N VAL A 521 -4.58 23.01 -1.78
CA VAL A 521 -4.07 21.84 -1.09
C VAL A 521 -4.09 22.02 0.42
N VAL A 522 -4.34 20.91 1.14
CA VAL A 522 -4.02 20.74 2.56
C VAL A 522 -2.85 19.77 2.65
N VAL A 523 -1.83 20.15 3.40
CA VAL A 523 -0.66 19.31 3.64
C VAL A 523 -0.46 19.11 5.14
N ALA A 524 -0.35 17.86 5.57
CA ALA A 524 -0.03 17.50 6.94
C ALA A 524 1.32 16.76 6.99
N VAL A 525 2.18 17.16 7.92
CA VAL A 525 3.50 16.57 8.13
C VAL A 525 3.66 16.15 9.57
N MET A 526 4.22 14.98 9.80
CA MET A 526 4.61 14.47 11.12
C MET A 526 6.05 13.98 11.07
N ILE A 527 6.86 14.38 12.06
CA ILE A 527 8.19 13.84 12.34
C ILE A 527 8.16 13.21 13.73
N ASP A 528 8.42 11.91 13.79
CA ASP A 528 8.28 11.08 15.00
C ASP A 528 9.63 10.86 15.67
N GLU A 529 9.71 11.15 16.96
CA GLU A 529 10.89 10.99 17.81
C GLU A 529 12.18 11.57 17.20
N PRO A 530 12.22 12.87 16.78
CA PRO A 530 13.47 13.50 16.37
C PRO A 530 14.47 13.58 17.54
N SER A 531 15.75 13.35 17.29
CA SER A 531 16.75 13.16 18.34
C SER A 531 18.03 14.01 18.20
N ASN A 532 18.07 14.96 17.25
CA ASN A 532 19.23 15.85 17.05
C ASN A 532 19.18 17.16 17.85
N GLY A 533 18.36 17.24 18.90
CA GLY A 533 18.17 18.44 19.72
C GLY A 533 17.03 19.37 19.29
N LYS A 534 16.46 19.17 18.10
CA LYS A 534 15.27 19.89 17.60
C LYS A 534 14.07 18.95 17.62
N TYR A 535 12.96 19.36 18.23
CA TYR A 535 11.77 18.52 18.36
C TYR A 535 10.45 19.30 18.18
N PHE A 536 10.48 20.62 18.15
CA PHE A 536 9.27 21.41 17.91
C PHE A 536 8.80 21.25 16.46
N GLY A 537 7.48 21.13 16.27
CA GLY A 537 6.88 21.04 14.94
C GLY A 537 7.30 22.17 13.99
N GLY A 538 7.49 23.39 14.55
CA GLY A 538 8.00 24.54 13.82
C GLY A 538 9.41 24.39 13.25
N ASP A 539 10.24 23.53 13.86
CA ASP A 539 11.60 23.28 13.41
C ASP A 539 11.71 22.07 12.48
N VAL A 540 10.98 20.97 12.78
CA VAL A 540 11.18 19.69 12.10
C VAL A 540 10.15 19.39 11.02
N ALA A 541 8.89 19.81 11.17
CA ALA A 541 7.80 19.51 10.23
C ALA A 541 7.55 20.66 9.23
N VAL A 542 7.68 21.91 9.67
CA VAL A 542 7.40 23.10 8.86
C VAL A 542 8.26 23.20 7.60
N PRO A 543 9.58 22.92 7.61
CA PRO A 543 10.40 22.97 6.38
C PRO A 543 9.91 21.96 5.32
N VAL A 544 9.54 20.74 5.75
CA VAL A 544 8.99 19.71 4.85
C VAL A 544 7.66 20.18 4.23
N PHE A 545 6.80 20.80 5.05
CA PHE A 545 5.54 21.38 4.57
C PHE A 545 5.79 22.46 3.52
N SER A 546 6.63 23.47 3.82
CA SER A 546 6.90 24.61 2.95
C SER A 546 7.34 24.17 1.56
N GLU A 547 8.31 23.26 1.48
CA GLU A 547 8.81 22.75 0.21
C GLU A 547 7.79 21.88 -0.52
N THR A 548 7.05 21.00 0.22
CA THR A 548 6.01 20.16 -0.37
C THR A 548 4.88 20.97 -0.95
N VAL A 549 4.38 21.97 -0.23
CA VAL A 549 3.33 22.89 -0.72
C VAL A 549 3.77 23.62 -1.97
N GLN A 550 4.96 24.21 -1.96
CA GLN A 550 5.48 24.98 -3.08
C GLN A 550 5.53 24.15 -4.37
N GLN A 551 6.06 22.94 -4.28
CA GLN A 551 6.15 22.07 -5.45
C GLN A 551 4.77 21.51 -5.86
N SER A 552 3.92 21.15 -4.90
CA SER A 552 2.57 20.66 -5.20
C SER A 552 1.77 21.69 -5.98
N LEU A 553 1.79 22.98 -5.57
CA LEU A 553 1.06 24.04 -6.26
C LEU A 553 1.60 24.30 -7.66
N ARG A 554 2.93 24.24 -7.84
CA ARG A 554 3.55 24.35 -9.18
C ARG A 554 3.16 23.19 -10.10
N ILE A 555 3.20 21.96 -9.59
CA ILE A 555 2.81 20.75 -10.36
C ILE A 555 1.33 20.84 -10.75
N LEU A 556 0.48 21.34 -9.86
CA LEU A 556 -0.95 21.52 -10.09
C LEU A 556 -1.28 22.76 -10.96
N GLY A 557 -0.29 23.53 -11.39
CA GLY A 557 -0.46 24.72 -12.23
C GLY A 557 -1.19 25.87 -11.54
N VAL A 558 -1.13 25.93 -10.19
CA VAL A 558 -1.75 27.03 -9.43
C VAL A 558 -0.92 28.29 -9.60
N GLN A 559 -1.58 29.38 -9.93
CA GLN A 559 -0.91 30.68 -10.07
C GLN A 559 -0.48 31.20 -8.70
N PRO A 560 0.72 31.79 -8.56
CA PRO A 560 1.15 32.48 -7.35
C PRO A 560 0.17 33.61 -6.98
N ASP A 561 -0.19 33.69 -5.71
CA ASP A 561 -1.04 34.76 -5.14
C ASP A 561 -0.22 35.88 -4.46
N LEU A 562 1.07 35.65 -4.28
CA LEU A 562 2.03 36.67 -3.80
C LEU A 562 2.91 37.16 -4.97
N SER A 563 3.23 38.43 -4.96
CA SER A 563 4.17 39.01 -5.94
C SER A 563 5.56 38.40 -5.78
N VAL A 564 6.00 37.64 -6.78
CA VAL A 564 7.36 37.13 -6.85
C VAL A 564 8.22 38.21 -7.49
N LYS A 565 9.06 38.89 -6.72
CA LYS A 565 10.12 39.75 -7.30
C LYS A 565 11.14 38.82 -7.96
N PRO A 566 11.38 38.93 -9.27
CA PRO A 566 12.43 38.14 -9.90
C PRO A 566 13.77 38.55 -9.30
N GLN A 567 14.43 37.64 -8.59
CA GLN A 567 15.84 37.82 -8.28
C GLN A 567 16.62 37.59 -9.58
N MET A 568 16.88 38.63 -10.31
CA MET A 568 17.90 38.62 -11.37
C MET A 568 19.26 38.51 -10.67
N VAL A 569 19.75 37.30 -10.50
CA VAL A 569 21.17 37.08 -10.18
C VAL A 569 21.95 37.27 -11.46
N ALA A 570 22.16 38.51 -11.84
CA ALA A 570 23.17 38.87 -12.81
C ALA A 570 24.53 38.83 -12.10
N LYS A 571 25.12 37.65 -11.94
CA LYS A 571 26.58 37.56 -11.86
C LYS A 571 27.08 37.67 -13.28
N ALA A 572 27.64 38.82 -13.60
CA ALA A 572 28.48 38.95 -14.78
C ALA A 572 29.63 37.94 -14.62
N VAL A 573 29.66 36.94 -15.50
CA VAL A 573 30.83 36.10 -15.68
C VAL A 573 31.77 36.94 -16.52
N GLU A 574 32.86 37.48 -15.94
CA GLU A 574 33.96 38.00 -16.68
C GLU A 574 34.60 36.83 -17.43
N GLU A 575 34.39 36.78 -18.75
CA GLU A 575 35.20 35.95 -19.63
C GLU A 575 36.60 36.56 -19.70
N SER A 576 37.58 35.87 -19.08
CA SER A 576 38.99 36.14 -19.33
C SER A 576 39.38 35.53 -20.67
N PHE A 577 39.82 36.37 -21.61
CA PHE A 577 40.47 35.96 -22.85
C PHE A 577 41.86 35.40 -22.59
#